data_7449f78ee8a4110da3bccea5c8fcd833
#
_entry.id   7449f78ee8a4110da3bccea5c8fcd833
#
_cell.length_a   1.000
_cell.length_b   1.000
_cell.length_c   1.000
_cell.angle_alpha   90.00
_cell.angle_beta   90.00
_cell.angle_gamma   90.00
#
_symmetry.space_group_name_H-M   'P 1'
#
loop_
_entity.id
_entity.type
_entity.pdbx_description
1 polymer ?
#
loop_
_entity_poly.entity_id
_entity_poly.type
_entity_poly.pdbx_seq_one_letter_code
_entity_poly.pdbx_strand_id
1 'polypeptide(L)'
;MSESAEGARVLIVEDEPHIRDLVALHLRLEGLTIVAVGDGNEGLRHARADPFDVIVLDLMLPGLDGVTVCRAIRREPLNGDVPILMLTARREESDKVLGLESGADDYLTKPFGVRELVARVRALLRRPRASKLAASPAGSQAKAVSVHGVDVDPARRLAKLDGREIELTAHEFDLLYLLASNPGIVFSREALVQRVWGGDTHVTDRSVDTLVKRVRRKIEDDRAEPRFILTVWGTGYKFADV
;
A
#
# COMPACT_ATOMS: atom_id res chain seq x y z
N MET A 1 22.50 11.93 0.09
CA MET A 1 22.36 11.64 -1.35
C MET A 1 21.64 10.31 -1.44
N SER A 2 20.36 10.32 -1.87
CA SER A 2 19.49 9.14 -1.84
C SER A 2 19.69 8.32 -3.10
N GLU A 3 20.31 7.17 -2.98
CA GLU A 3 20.63 6.23 -4.08
C GLU A 3 19.46 5.31 -4.51
N SER A 4 18.20 5.57 -4.10
CA SER A 4 17.16 4.55 -4.21
C SER A 4 16.10 4.79 -5.29
N ALA A 5 16.16 5.85 -6.08
CA ALA A 5 15.09 6.19 -7.02
C ALA A 5 15.48 6.20 -8.50
N GLU A 6 16.78 6.14 -8.82
CA GLU A 6 17.23 6.13 -10.21
C GLU A 6 16.86 4.80 -10.89
N GLY A 7 16.01 4.90 -11.93
CA GLY A 7 15.61 3.78 -12.75
C GLY A 7 14.33 3.05 -12.31
N ALA A 8 13.68 3.45 -11.20
CA ALA A 8 12.41 2.83 -10.80
C ALA A 8 11.32 3.05 -11.87
N ARG A 9 10.53 1.99 -12.14
CA ARG A 9 9.49 2.00 -13.19
C ARG A 9 8.12 2.30 -12.61
N VAL A 10 7.43 3.29 -13.18
CA VAL A 10 6.09 3.72 -12.77
C VAL A 10 5.12 3.54 -13.92
N LEU A 11 3.99 2.87 -13.65
CA LEU A 11 2.85 2.84 -14.55
C LEU A 11 1.87 3.94 -14.14
N ILE A 12 1.47 4.77 -15.10
CA ILE A 12 0.41 5.79 -14.94
C ILE A 12 -0.78 5.37 -15.80
N VAL A 13 -1.94 5.26 -15.17
CA VAL A 13 -3.22 4.99 -15.85
C VAL A 13 -4.16 6.14 -15.53
N GLU A 14 -4.34 7.04 -16.49
CA GLU A 14 -5.10 8.30 -16.35
C GLU A 14 -5.67 8.67 -17.71
N ASP A 15 -6.99 8.83 -17.83
CA ASP A 15 -7.63 9.09 -19.12
C ASP A 15 -7.48 10.55 -19.57
N GLU A 16 -7.43 11.51 -18.66
CA GLU A 16 -7.23 12.92 -18.98
C GLU A 16 -5.77 13.18 -19.47
N PRO A 17 -5.56 13.50 -20.80
CA PRO A 17 -4.20 13.63 -21.34
C PRO A 17 -3.36 14.68 -20.60
N HIS A 18 -3.97 15.82 -20.22
CA HIS A 18 -3.25 16.91 -19.54
C HIS A 18 -2.75 16.48 -18.15
N ILE A 19 -3.54 15.73 -17.40
CA ILE A 19 -3.14 15.22 -16.07
C ILE A 19 -2.07 14.14 -16.26
N ARG A 20 -2.31 13.20 -17.16
CA ARG A 20 -1.36 12.12 -17.48
C ARG A 20 0.01 12.66 -17.88
N ASP A 21 0.05 13.62 -18.81
CA ASP A 21 1.30 14.20 -19.29
C ASP A 21 2.01 15.02 -18.21
N LEU A 22 1.25 15.78 -17.40
CA LEU A 22 1.78 16.54 -16.27
C LEU A 22 2.44 15.61 -15.24
N VAL A 23 1.75 14.55 -14.85
CA VAL A 23 2.26 13.54 -13.90
C VAL A 23 3.50 12.86 -14.47
N ALA A 24 3.44 12.42 -15.73
CA ALA A 24 4.55 11.76 -16.41
C ALA A 24 5.79 12.65 -16.49
N LEU A 25 5.62 13.93 -16.84
CA LEU A 25 6.71 14.90 -16.92
C LEU A 25 7.43 15.03 -15.58
N HIS A 26 6.69 15.28 -14.51
CA HIS A 26 7.29 15.52 -13.21
C HIS A 26 7.96 14.28 -12.61
N LEU A 27 7.37 13.10 -12.81
CA LEU A 27 8.00 11.85 -12.36
C LEU A 27 9.26 11.51 -13.18
N ARG A 28 9.31 11.85 -14.48
CA ARG A 28 10.55 11.74 -15.28
C ARG A 28 11.64 12.71 -14.78
N LEU A 29 11.28 13.92 -14.38
CA LEU A 29 12.24 14.88 -13.79
C LEU A 29 12.84 14.37 -12.47
N GLU A 30 12.15 13.44 -11.80
CA GLU A 30 12.64 12.72 -10.61
C GLU A 30 13.54 11.52 -10.95
N GLY A 31 13.87 11.28 -12.22
CA GLY A 31 14.71 10.18 -12.67
C GLY A 31 13.95 8.85 -12.82
N LEU A 32 12.61 8.85 -12.85
CA LEU A 32 11.80 7.64 -12.95
C LEU A 32 11.52 7.26 -14.41
N THR A 33 11.44 5.96 -14.68
CA THR A 33 11.03 5.42 -15.98
C THR A 33 9.51 5.28 -16.03
N ILE A 34 8.86 5.96 -16.96
CA ILE A 34 7.40 6.09 -16.99
C ILE A 34 6.79 5.36 -18.19
N VAL A 35 5.82 4.49 -17.89
CA VAL A 35 4.83 3.99 -18.84
C VAL A 35 3.52 4.70 -18.52
N ALA A 36 2.91 5.39 -19.49
CA ALA A 36 1.69 6.17 -19.28
C ALA A 36 0.64 5.79 -20.32
N VAL A 37 -0.55 5.42 -19.87
CA VAL A 37 -1.66 4.96 -20.70
C VAL A 37 -2.96 5.63 -20.27
N GLY A 38 -3.94 5.71 -21.19
CA GLY A 38 -5.21 6.41 -20.95
C GLY A 38 -6.41 5.50 -20.71
N ASP A 39 -6.22 4.20 -20.66
CA ASP A 39 -7.30 3.22 -20.59
C ASP A 39 -7.00 2.12 -19.57
N GLY A 40 -8.02 1.72 -18.78
CA GLY A 40 -7.86 0.74 -17.72
C GLY A 40 -7.47 -0.66 -18.22
N ASN A 41 -7.96 -1.09 -19.40
CA ASN A 41 -7.58 -2.40 -19.98
C ASN A 41 -6.12 -2.37 -20.43
N GLU A 42 -5.67 -1.26 -21.00
CA GLU A 42 -4.27 -1.08 -21.40
C GLU A 42 -3.36 -1.06 -20.17
N GLY A 43 -3.77 -0.36 -19.09
CA GLY A 43 -3.08 -0.36 -17.80
C GLY A 43 -2.93 -1.76 -17.23
N LEU A 44 -4.00 -2.54 -17.20
CA LEU A 44 -3.98 -3.93 -16.75
C LEU A 44 -3.11 -4.82 -17.62
N ARG A 45 -3.13 -4.64 -18.95
CA ARG A 45 -2.25 -5.36 -19.88
C ARG A 45 -0.78 -5.11 -19.58
N HIS A 46 -0.38 -3.85 -19.36
CA HIS A 46 0.98 -3.50 -18.95
C HIS A 46 1.35 -4.09 -17.59
N ALA A 47 0.45 -3.99 -16.60
CA ALA A 47 0.69 -4.56 -15.28
C ALA A 47 0.86 -6.11 -15.29
N ARG A 48 0.32 -6.80 -16.28
CA ARG A 48 0.53 -8.24 -16.50
C ARG A 48 1.84 -8.58 -17.20
N ALA A 49 2.27 -7.71 -18.09
CA ALA A 49 3.44 -7.96 -18.96
C ALA A 49 4.76 -7.52 -18.33
N ASP A 50 4.76 -6.43 -17.59
CA ASP A 50 5.95 -5.75 -17.11
C ASP A 50 5.94 -5.55 -15.59
N PRO A 51 7.12 -5.62 -14.90
CA PRO A 51 7.23 -5.26 -13.49
C PRO A 51 7.26 -3.74 -13.34
N PHE A 52 6.55 -3.24 -12.32
CA PHE A 52 6.55 -1.83 -11.92
C PHE A 52 6.92 -1.69 -10.44
N ASP A 53 7.45 -0.54 -10.05
CA ASP A 53 7.80 -0.21 -8.67
C ASP A 53 6.70 0.57 -7.97
N VAL A 54 5.90 1.33 -8.73
CA VAL A 54 4.68 2.03 -8.27
C VAL A 54 3.70 2.09 -9.45
N ILE A 55 2.41 2.06 -9.14
CA ILE A 55 1.34 2.34 -10.09
C ILE A 55 0.57 3.56 -9.61
N VAL A 56 0.38 4.56 -10.48
CA VAL A 56 -0.52 5.70 -10.31
C VAL A 56 -1.76 5.42 -11.13
N LEU A 57 -2.92 5.35 -10.50
CA LEU A 57 -4.15 4.84 -11.13
C LEU A 57 -5.32 5.77 -10.86
N ASP A 58 -5.93 6.30 -11.90
CA ASP A 58 -7.19 7.04 -11.75
C ASP A 58 -8.33 6.10 -11.37
N LEU A 59 -9.17 6.57 -10.46
CA LEU A 59 -10.41 5.90 -10.07
C LEU A 59 -11.43 5.89 -11.21
N MET A 60 -11.55 7.02 -11.92
CA MET A 60 -12.61 7.28 -12.88
C MET A 60 -12.14 7.08 -14.32
N LEU A 61 -11.76 5.84 -14.65
CA LEU A 61 -11.37 5.50 -16.03
C LEU A 61 -12.58 5.08 -16.88
N PRO A 62 -12.57 5.39 -18.17
CA PRO A 62 -13.58 4.88 -19.09
C PRO A 62 -13.46 3.37 -19.30
N GLY A 63 -14.57 2.70 -19.45
CA GLY A 63 -14.63 1.26 -19.69
C GLY A 63 -14.36 0.44 -18.42
N LEU A 64 -13.12 0.13 -18.13
CA LEU A 64 -12.73 -0.60 -16.92
C LEU A 64 -12.29 0.40 -15.82
N ASP A 65 -13.13 0.60 -14.80
CA ASP A 65 -12.88 1.54 -13.71
C ASP A 65 -11.62 1.19 -12.89
N GLY A 66 -11.03 2.21 -12.25
CA GLY A 66 -9.77 2.06 -11.51
C GLY A 66 -9.85 1.10 -10.32
N VAL A 67 -11.02 0.96 -9.68
CA VAL A 67 -11.22 -0.02 -8.59
C VAL A 67 -11.09 -1.45 -9.12
N THR A 68 -11.73 -1.71 -10.25
CA THR A 68 -11.68 -3.01 -10.92
C THR A 68 -10.27 -3.31 -11.41
N VAL A 69 -9.58 -2.34 -12.01
CA VAL A 69 -8.16 -2.46 -12.41
C VAL A 69 -7.28 -2.78 -11.20
N CYS A 70 -7.42 -2.03 -10.10
CA CYS A 70 -6.65 -2.24 -8.89
C CYS A 70 -6.85 -3.66 -8.32
N ARG A 71 -8.11 -4.11 -8.20
CA ARG A 71 -8.43 -5.47 -7.75
C ARG A 71 -7.87 -6.56 -8.66
N ALA A 72 -7.85 -6.31 -9.97
CA ALA A 72 -7.27 -7.24 -10.93
C ALA A 72 -5.74 -7.31 -10.76
N ILE A 73 -5.06 -6.15 -10.66
CA ILE A 73 -3.61 -6.09 -10.42
C ILE A 73 -3.22 -6.82 -9.13
N ARG A 74 -4.03 -6.70 -8.06
CA ARG A 74 -3.77 -7.38 -6.77
C ARG A 74 -3.81 -8.92 -6.86
N ARG A 75 -4.34 -9.48 -7.94
CA ARG A 75 -4.37 -10.92 -8.21
C ARG A 75 -3.26 -11.37 -9.16
N GLU A 76 -2.48 -10.43 -9.71
CA GLU A 76 -1.40 -10.76 -10.65
C GLU A 76 -0.11 -11.10 -9.90
N PRO A 77 0.56 -12.21 -10.24
CA PRO A 77 1.79 -12.63 -9.56
C PRO A 77 2.93 -11.61 -9.67
N LEU A 78 2.96 -10.85 -10.78
CA LEU A 78 4.05 -9.93 -11.09
C LEU A 78 3.97 -8.62 -10.32
N ASN A 79 2.76 -8.07 -10.15
CA ASN A 79 2.52 -6.74 -9.56
C ASN A 79 1.47 -6.76 -8.44
N GLY A 80 1.14 -7.92 -7.89
CA GLY A 80 0.15 -8.04 -6.79
C GLY A 80 0.51 -7.21 -5.57
N ASP A 81 1.80 -7.09 -5.26
CA ASP A 81 2.33 -6.36 -4.11
C ASP A 81 2.87 -4.95 -4.48
N VAL A 82 2.75 -4.52 -5.75
CA VAL A 82 3.23 -3.20 -6.14
C VAL A 82 2.43 -2.12 -5.44
N PRO A 83 3.07 -1.07 -4.88
CA PRO A 83 2.35 0.06 -4.31
C PRO A 83 1.47 0.76 -5.37
N ILE A 84 0.20 1.02 -5.03
CA ILE A 84 -0.75 1.71 -5.90
C ILE A 84 -1.20 3.01 -5.24
N LEU A 85 -0.91 4.14 -5.90
CA LEU A 85 -1.47 5.44 -5.59
C LEU A 85 -2.74 5.65 -6.42
N MET A 86 -3.89 5.76 -5.77
CA MET A 86 -5.15 6.01 -6.44
C MET A 86 -5.40 7.52 -6.56
N LEU A 87 -5.66 8.01 -7.78
CA LEU A 87 -6.16 9.37 -8.00
C LEU A 87 -7.70 9.34 -7.93
N THR A 88 -8.31 10.28 -7.20
CA THR A 88 -9.77 10.28 -7.00
C THR A 88 -10.35 11.67 -7.11
N ALA A 89 -11.53 11.81 -7.72
CA ALA A 89 -12.29 13.06 -7.71
C ALA A 89 -12.89 13.27 -6.30
N ARG A 90 -13.06 14.54 -5.90
CA ARG A 90 -13.57 14.97 -4.57
C ARG A 90 -15.10 14.75 -4.42
N ARG A 91 -15.69 13.77 -5.07
CA ARG A 91 -17.14 13.54 -5.07
C ARG A 91 -17.49 12.36 -4.17
N GLU A 92 -18.27 12.66 -3.12
CA GLU A 92 -19.03 11.80 -2.20
C GLU A 92 -18.28 10.82 -1.27
N GLU A 93 -18.80 10.65 -0.06
CA GLU A 93 -18.34 9.66 0.93
C GLU A 93 -18.41 8.21 0.41
N SER A 94 -19.30 7.95 -0.54
CA SER A 94 -19.46 6.66 -1.23
C SER A 94 -18.24 6.26 -2.05
N ASP A 95 -17.59 7.21 -2.76
CA ASP A 95 -16.38 6.93 -3.56
C ASP A 95 -15.18 6.61 -2.67
N LYS A 96 -15.14 7.19 -1.47
CA LYS A 96 -14.13 6.90 -0.45
C LYS A 96 -14.30 5.49 0.13
N VAL A 97 -15.52 4.99 0.26
CA VAL A 97 -15.81 3.63 0.75
C VAL A 97 -15.45 2.59 -0.31
N LEU A 98 -15.77 2.85 -1.59
CA LEU A 98 -15.41 1.97 -2.72
C LEU A 98 -13.89 1.94 -2.94
N GLY A 99 -13.21 3.08 -2.84
CA GLY A 99 -11.76 3.17 -2.89
C GLY A 99 -11.07 2.37 -1.77
N LEU A 100 -11.64 2.37 -0.56
CA LEU A 100 -11.13 1.66 0.61
C LEU A 100 -11.13 0.13 0.46
N GLU A 101 -11.98 -0.42 -0.38
CA GLU A 101 -12.04 -1.87 -0.68
C GLU A 101 -11.21 -2.28 -1.91
N SER A 102 -10.65 -1.31 -2.65
CA SER A 102 -9.97 -1.56 -3.93
C SER A 102 -8.62 -2.28 -3.80
N GLY A 103 -7.93 -2.10 -2.69
CA GLY A 103 -6.55 -2.60 -2.56
C GLY A 103 -5.45 -1.55 -2.80
N ALA A 104 -5.77 -0.27 -3.03
CA ALA A 104 -4.77 0.80 -3.16
C ALA A 104 -4.03 1.07 -1.85
N ASP A 105 -2.78 1.54 -1.91
CA ASP A 105 -1.93 1.78 -0.75
C ASP A 105 -2.02 3.22 -0.27
N ASP A 106 -2.30 4.17 -1.18
CA ASP A 106 -2.50 5.58 -0.86
C ASP A 106 -3.50 6.21 -1.83
N TYR A 107 -4.04 7.39 -1.46
CA TYR A 107 -5.05 8.12 -2.22
C TYR A 107 -4.68 9.59 -2.34
N LEU A 108 -4.88 10.16 -3.53
CA LEU A 108 -4.68 11.57 -3.81
C LEU A 108 -5.92 12.15 -4.49
N THR A 109 -6.51 13.18 -3.88
CA THR A 109 -7.74 13.82 -4.37
C THR A 109 -7.45 14.85 -5.45
N LYS A 110 -8.15 14.79 -6.58
CA LYS A 110 -8.16 15.84 -7.61
C LYS A 110 -9.05 17.03 -7.15
N PRO A 111 -8.61 18.29 -7.35
CA PRO A 111 -7.33 18.71 -7.90
C PRO A 111 -6.21 18.58 -6.86
N PHE A 112 -5.04 18.14 -7.30
CA PHE A 112 -3.87 17.94 -6.44
C PHE A 112 -2.69 18.81 -6.87
N GLY A 113 -1.81 19.10 -5.91
CA GLY A 113 -0.53 19.72 -6.20
C GLY A 113 0.49 18.70 -6.72
N VAL A 114 1.23 19.05 -7.78
CA VAL A 114 2.26 18.16 -8.34
C VAL A 114 3.31 17.77 -7.31
N ARG A 115 3.68 18.69 -6.43
CA ARG A 115 4.64 18.41 -5.33
C ARG A 115 4.12 17.34 -4.37
N GLU A 116 2.82 17.35 -4.09
CA GLU A 116 2.18 16.33 -3.25
C GLU A 116 2.19 14.96 -3.92
N LEU A 117 1.83 14.89 -5.22
CA LEU A 117 1.89 13.66 -5.99
C LEU A 117 3.31 13.07 -5.99
N VAL A 118 4.32 13.88 -6.30
CA VAL A 118 5.72 13.44 -6.30
C VAL A 118 6.16 12.94 -4.93
N ALA A 119 5.79 13.65 -3.85
CA ALA A 119 6.12 13.25 -2.49
C ALA A 119 5.51 11.88 -2.14
N ARG A 120 4.23 11.64 -2.52
CA ARG A 120 3.55 10.36 -2.31
C ARG A 120 4.18 9.21 -3.10
N VAL A 121 4.47 9.43 -4.39
CA VAL A 121 5.16 8.43 -5.22
C VAL A 121 6.53 8.09 -4.64
N ARG A 122 7.30 9.09 -4.22
CA ARG A 122 8.60 8.87 -3.55
C ARG A 122 8.44 8.09 -2.23
N ALA A 123 7.41 8.37 -1.45
CA ALA A 123 7.12 7.63 -0.21
C ALA A 123 6.82 6.16 -0.50
N LEU A 124 6.04 5.87 -1.54
CA LEU A 124 5.74 4.51 -1.98
C LEU A 124 6.98 3.78 -2.53
N LEU A 125 7.88 4.48 -3.23
CA LEU A 125 9.12 3.91 -3.78
C LEU A 125 10.19 3.62 -2.72
N ARG A 126 10.23 4.35 -1.59
CA ARG A 126 11.21 4.11 -0.50
C ARG A 126 11.12 2.74 0.16
N ARG A 127 10.16 1.92 -0.23
CA ARG A 127 9.90 0.61 0.37
C ARG A 127 10.63 -0.49 -0.37
N PRO A 128 11.30 -1.43 0.34
CA PRO A 128 11.86 -2.62 -0.29
C PRO A 128 10.73 -3.45 -0.89
N ARG A 129 10.80 -3.77 -2.17
CA ARG A 129 10.00 -4.84 -2.76
C ARG A 129 10.26 -6.15 -2.02
N ALA A 130 9.22 -6.92 -1.72
CA ALA A 130 9.32 -8.24 -1.12
C ALA A 130 10.04 -9.28 -2.00
N SER A 131 10.57 -8.92 -3.16
CA SER A 131 11.28 -9.82 -4.05
C SER A 131 12.53 -9.16 -4.62
N LYS A 132 13.60 -9.18 -3.84
CA LYS A 132 14.98 -9.48 -4.26
C LYS A 132 15.87 -9.38 -3.03
N LEU A 133 16.49 -10.50 -2.68
CA LEU A 133 17.65 -10.62 -1.82
C LEU A 133 18.57 -9.41 -1.94
N ALA A 134 18.50 -8.49 -1.00
CA ALA A 134 19.59 -7.57 -0.75
C ALA A 134 19.59 -7.27 0.74
N ALA A 135 20.69 -7.63 1.37
CA ALA A 135 21.00 -7.36 2.76
C ALA A 135 20.69 -5.91 3.12
N SER A 136 19.81 -5.71 4.09
CA SER A 136 19.72 -4.43 4.79
C SER A 136 21.06 -4.15 5.46
N PRO A 137 21.55 -2.88 5.45
CA PRO A 137 22.71 -2.53 6.25
C PRO A 137 22.41 -2.80 7.73
N ALA A 138 23.37 -3.40 8.39
CA ALA A 138 23.36 -3.80 9.78
C ALA A 138 22.87 -2.67 10.71
N GLY A 139 21.86 -2.96 11.56
CA GLY A 139 21.49 -2.05 12.63
C GLY A 139 20.21 -2.32 13.41
N SER A 140 19.36 -3.26 13.01
CA SER A 140 18.26 -3.71 13.87
C SER A 140 18.03 -5.20 13.61
N GLN A 141 18.32 -6.04 14.60
CA GLN A 141 17.93 -7.45 14.59
C GLN A 141 16.41 -7.53 14.80
N ALA A 142 15.66 -7.28 13.74
CA ALA A 142 14.23 -7.52 13.72
C ALA A 142 14.03 -9.04 13.93
N LYS A 143 13.51 -9.42 15.11
CA LYS A 143 13.30 -10.82 15.48
C LYS A 143 11.99 -11.33 14.88
N ALA A 144 11.99 -12.57 14.44
CA ALA A 144 10.75 -13.26 14.12
C ALA A 144 9.85 -13.29 15.36
N VAL A 145 8.56 -13.09 15.14
CA VAL A 145 7.54 -13.04 16.19
C VAL A 145 6.54 -14.16 15.95
N SER A 146 6.19 -14.87 17.01
CA SER A 146 5.15 -15.89 16.99
C SER A 146 4.18 -15.63 18.14
N VAL A 147 2.94 -15.30 17.82
CA VAL A 147 1.91 -14.92 18.80
C VAL A 147 0.55 -15.41 18.30
N HIS A 148 -0.16 -16.18 19.13
CA HIS A 148 -1.51 -16.71 18.84
C HIS A 148 -1.66 -17.46 17.50
N GLY A 149 -0.60 -18.14 17.02
CA GLY A 149 -0.62 -18.81 15.73
C GLY A 149 -0.27 -17.91 14.54
N VAL A 150 -0.04 -16.61 14.78
CA VAL A 150 0.49 -15.67 13.79
C VAL A 150 2.01 -15.64 13.90
N ASP A 151 2.71 -16.12 12.88
CA ASP A 151 4.16 -16.09 12.76
C ASP A 151 4.56 -15.01 11.75
N VAL A 152 5.46 -14.10 12.15
CA VAL A 152 5.92 -13.01 11.25
C VAL A 152 7.45 -12.99 11.25
N ASP A 153 8.05 -13.27 10.12
CA ASP A 153 9.51 -13.22 9.88
C ASP A 153 9.87 -11.96 9.08
N PRO A 154 10.39 -10.92 9.73
CA PRO A 154 10.73 -9.67 9.05
C PRO A 154 11.94 -9.79 8.11
N ALA A 155 12.86 -10.73 8.35
CA ALA A 155 14.00 -10.93 7.48
C ALA A 155 13.62 -11.55 6.13
N ARG A 156 12.59 -12.39 6.14
CA ARG A 156 12.04 -13.02 4.94
C ARG A 156 10.81 -12.30 4.40
N ARG A 157 10.27 -11.34 5.16
CA ARG A 157 8.95 -10.72 4.93
C ARG A 157 7.84 -11.76 4.75
N LEU A 158 7.89 -12.80 5.55
CA LEU A 158 7.00 -13.94 5.52
C LEU A 158 6.05 -13.87 6.73
N ALA A 159 4.75 -13.99 6.48
CA ALA A 159 3.74 -14.14 7.52
C ALA A 159 3.00 -15.46 7.35
N LYS A 160 2.67 -16.12 8.48
CA LYS A 160 1.87 -17.34 8.52
C LYS A 160 0.81 -17.24 9.59
N LEU A 161 -0.33 -17.87 9.34
CA LEU A 161 -1.39 -18.13 10.31
C LEU A 161 -1.60 -19.62 10.43
N ASP A 162 -1.42 -20.15 11.64
CA ASP A 162 -1.51 -21.60 11.93
C ASP A 162 -0.69 -22.46 10.94
N GLY A 163 0.52 -21.97 10.63
CA GLY A 163 1.47 -22.62 9.71
C GLY A 163 1.18 -22.40 8.21
N ARG A 164 0.05 -21.78 7.84
CA ARG A 164 -0.27 -21.43 6.46
C ARG A 164 0.26 -20.05 6.10
N GLU A 165 0.92 -19.93 4.97
CA GLU A 165 1.45 -18.65 4.48
C GLU A 165 0.31 -17.69 4.12
N ILE A 166 0.47 -16.40 4.50
CA ILE A 166 -0.47 -15.33 4.23
C ILE A 166 0.21 -14.35 3.27
N GLU A 167 -0.41 -14.10 2.14
CA GLU A 167 0.04 -13.06 1.21
C GLU A 167 -0.34 -11.68 1.74
N LEU A 168 0.68 -10.88 2.07
CA LEU A 168 0.52 -9.52 2.57
C LEU A 168 1.24 -8.52 1.67
N THR A 169 0.62 -7.38 1.39
CA THR A 169 1.33 -6.24 0.80
C THR A 169 2.35 -5.68 1.79
N ALA A 170 3.26 -4.83 1.32
CA ALA A 170 4.31 -4.26 2.18
C ALA A 170 3.75 -3.57 3.44
N HIS A 171 2.70 -2.75 3.29
CA HIS A 171 2.05 -2.07 4.43
C HIS A 171 1.30 -3.02 5.35
N GLU A 172 0.61 -4.01 4.78
CA GLU A 172 -0.10 -5.01 5.58
C GLU A 172 0.87 -5.81 6.43
N PHE A 173 2.02 -6.16 5.85
CA PHE A 173 3.10 -6.84 6.58
C PHE A 173 3.67 -5.95 7.69
N ASP A 174 4.01 -4.69 7.37
CA ASP A 174 4.60 -3.75 8.32
C ASP A 174 3.65 -3.47 9.50
N LEU A 175 2.33 -3.32 9.22
CA LEU A 175 1.31 -3.18 10.25
C LEU A 175 1.21 -4.44 11.11
N LEU A 176 1.10 -5.61 10.49
CA LEU A 176 0.98 -6.88 11.22
C LEU A 176 2.21 -7.12 12.09
N TYR A 177 3.42 -6.94 11.54
CA TYR A 177 4.66 -7.07 12.27
C TYR A 177 4.77 -6.11 13.45
N LEU A 178 4.41 -4.84 13.25
CA LEU A 178 4.43 -3.83 14.31
C LEU A 178 3.50 -4.21 15.45
N LEU A 179 2.26 -4.59 15.15
CA LEU A 179 1.27 -4.93 16.16
C LEU A 179 1.60 -6.25 16.86
N ALA A 180 1.95 -7.30 16.11
CA ALA A 180 2.30 -8.62 16.65
C ALA A 180 3.59 -8.60 17.48
N SER A 181 4.53 -7.70 17.17
CA SER A 181 5.74 -7.51 17.97
C SER A 181 5.49 -6.80 19.30
N ASN A 182 4.29 -6.25 19.51
CA ASN A 182 3.93 -5.48 20.71
C ASN A 182 2.52 -5.86 21.20
N PRO A 183 2.27 -7.12 21.56
CA PRO A 183 0.95 -7.56 22.01
C PRO A 183 0.49 -6.74 23.22
N GLY A 184 -0.81 -6.42 23.26
CA GLY A 184 -1.44 -5.62 24.32
C GLY A 184 -1.17 -4.11 24.24
N ILE A 185 -0.14 -3.67 23.52
CA ILE A 185 0.18 -2.24 23.40
C ILE A 185 -0.77 -1.58 22.39
N VAL A 186 -1.45 -0.51 22.86
CA VAL A 186 -2.34 0.29 22.00
C VAL A 186 -1.52 1.31 21.22
N PHE A 187 -1.65 1.28 19.90
CA PHE A 187 -1.10 2.30 19.01
C PHE A 187 -2.21 3.24 18.55
N SER A 188 -2.01 4.56 18.73
CA SER A 188 -2.91 5.54 18.12
C SER A 188 -2.81 5.50 16.60
N ARG A 189 -3.81 6.04 15.90
CA ARG A 189 -3.78 6.11 14.44
C ARG A 189 -2.58 6.91 13.94
N GLU A 190 -2.28 8.02 14.58
CA GLU A 190 -1.11 8.85 14.27
C GLU A 190 0.20 8.08 14.48
N ALA A 191 0.31 7.30 15.57
CA ALA A 191 1.48 6.47 15.82
C ALA A 191 1.66 5.37 14.77
N LEU A 192 0.55 4.81 14.26
CA LEU A 192 0.57 3.84 13.16
C LEU A 192 0.97 4.50 11.84
N VAL A 193 0.46 5.70 11.53
CA VAL A 193 0.91 6.48 10.37
C VAL A 193 2.42 6.70 10.43
N GLN A 194 2.92 7.17 11.56
CA GLN A 194 4.36 7.44 11.74
C GLN A 194 5.21 6.19 11.53
N ARG A 195 4.80 5.04 12.04
CA ARG A 195 5.60 3.82 12.04
C ARG A 195 5.46 2.98 10.77
N VAL A 196 4.27 2.94 10.17
CA VAL A 196 3.99 2.15 8.97
C VAL A 196 4.28 2.95 7.70
N TRP A 197 4.03 4.26 7.71
CA TRP A 197 4.27 5.14 6.55
C TRP A 197 5.45 6.10 6.73
N GLY A 198 6.25 5.95 7.80
CA GLY A 198 7.46 6.74 8.00
C GLY A 198 7.21 8.22 8.31
N GLY A 199 6.04 8.56 8.88
CA GLY A 199 5.69 9.92 9.23
C GLY A 199 5.25 10.79 8.05
N ASP A 200 4.80 10.17 6.96
CA ASP A 200 4.26 10.92 5.84
C ASP A 200 3.01 11.70 6.29
N THR A 201 3.12 13.03 6.34
CA THR A 201 2.07 13.95 6.81
C THR A 201 0.82 13.95 5.93
N HIS A 202 0.86 13.26 4.80
CA HIS A 202 -0.24 13.17 3.85
C HIS A 202 -1.10 11.92 3.99
N VAL A 203 -0.67 10.96 4.82
CA VAL A 203 -1.46 9.77 5.15
C VAL A 203 -2.46 10.10 6.25
N THR A 204 -3.72 9.81 6.03
CA THR A 204 -4.80 10.09 7.01
C THR A 204 -5.08 8.88 7.89
N ASP A 205 -5.72 9.11 9.04
CA ASP A 205 -6.23 8.07 9.95
C ASP A 205 -7.08 7.02 9.23
N ARG A 206 -7.81 7.42 8.18
CA ARG A 206 -8.61 6.51 7.35
C ARG A 206 -7.77 5.49 6.59
N SER A 207 -6.53 5.83 6.22
CA SER A 207 -5.61 4.87 5.58
C SER A 207 -5.25 3.74 6.55
N VAL A 208 -5.10 4.06 7.84
CA VAL A 208 -4.87 3.08 8.90
C VAL A 208 -6.07 2.13 9.05
N ASP A 209 -7.29 2.70 9.17
CA ASP A 209 -8.51 1.91 9.34
C ASP A 209 -8.72 0.95 8.15
N THR A 210 -8.38 1.40 6.95
CA THR A 210 -8.43 0.59 5.73
C THR A 210 -7.40 -0.54 5.76
N LEU A 211 -6.17 -0.22 6.14
CA LEU A 211 -5.11 -1.21 6.22
C LEU A 211 -5.45 -2.28 7.26
N VAL A 212 -5.95 -1.88 8.43
CA VAL A 212 -6.44 -2.81 9.46
C VAL A 212 -7.54 -3.72 8.92
N LYS A 213 -8.54 -3.17 8.20
CA LYS A 213 -9.60 -3.99 7.58
C LYS A 213 -9.04 -5.03 6.61
N ARG A 214 -7.98 -4.69 5.85
CA ARG A 214 -7.35 -5.62 4.91
C ARG A 214 -6.59 -6.72 5.63
N VAL A 215 -5.79 -6.37 6.62
CA VAL A 215 -5.06 -7.37 7.40
C VAL A 215 -6.05 -8.30 8.10
N ARG A 216 -7.10 -7.77 8.76
CA ARG A 216 -8.16 -8.59 9.36
C ARG A 216 -8.80 -9.55 8.36
N ARG A 217 -9.05 -9.12 7.12
CA ARG A 217 -9.61 -9.99 6.07
C ARG A 217 -8.75 -11.22 5.80
N LYS A 218 -7.46 -11.16 6.06
CA LYS A 218 -6.49 -12.22 5.77
C LYS A 218 -6.17 -13.10 6.98
N ILE A 219 -6.37 -12.58 8.21
CA ILE A 219 -5.99 -13.27 9.43
C ILE A 219 -7.16 -13.58 10.38
N GLU A 220 -8.32 -12.92 10.25
CA GLU A 220 -9.48 -13.14 11.12
C GLU A 220 -10.49 -14.06 10.45
N ASP A 221 -11.03 -15.00 11.21
CA ASP A 221 -12.13 -15.85 10.77
C ASP A 221 -13.44 -15.06 10.72
N ASP A 222 -13.71 -14.25 11.75
CA ASP A 222 -14.83 -13.31 11.80
C ASP A 222 -14.31 -11.86 11.92
N ARG A 223 -14.74 -11.01 10.99
CA ARG A 223 -14.34 -9.58 10.95
C ARG A 223 -15.14 -8.72 11.92
N ALA A 224 -16.30 -9.18 12.33
CA ALA A 224 -17.15 -8.49 13.31
C ALA A 224 -16.62 -8.70 14.72
N GLU A 225 -16.05 -9.89 14.99
CA GLU A 225 -15.42 -10.24 16.26
C GLU A 225 -13.92 -10.60 16.05
N PRO A 226 -13.06 -9.60 15.80
CA PRO A 226 -11.65 -9.86 15.54
C PRO A 226 -10.94 -10.41 16.78
N ARG A 227 -10.13 -11.46 16.57
CA ARG A 227 -9.36 -12.14 17.62
C ARG A 227 -7.95 -11.57 17.78
N PHE A 228 -7.32 -11.14 16.68
CA PHE A 228 -5.91 -10.77 16.64
C PHE A 228 -5.71 -9.25 16.73
N ILE A 229 -6.33 -8.49 15.82
CA ILE A 229 -6.19 -7.03 15.82
C ILE A 229 -7.44 -6.42 16.44
N LEU A 230 -7.33 -5.90 17.64
CA LEU A 230 -8.45 -5.34 18.39
C LEU A 230 -8.55 -3.83 18.20
N THR A 231 -9.79 -3.31 18.11
CA THR A 231 -10.06 -1.87 18.09
C THR A 231 -10.18 -1.34 19.52
N VAL A 232 -9.41 -0.32 19.83
CA VAL A 232 -9.58 0.46 21.06
C VAL A 232 -10.29 1.77 20.68
N TRP A 233 -11.59 1.82 20.97
CA TRP A 233 -12.45 2.92 20.55
C TRP A 233 -11.93 4.28 21.03
N GLY A 234 -11.92 5.26 20.13
CA GLY A 234 -11.40 6.59 20.38
C GLY A 234 -9.87 6.70 20.39
N THR A 235 -9.13 5.60 20.39
CA THR A 235 -7.65 5.61 20.45
C THR A 235 -7.01 5.05 19.19
N GLY A 236 -7.24 3.77 18.90
CA GLY A 236 -6.56 3.13 17.76
C GLY A 236 -6.68 1.61 17.79
N TYR A 237 -5.55 0.92 17.63
CA TYR A 237 -5.51 -0.54 17.47
C TYR A 237 -4.42 -1.17 18.33
N LYS A 238 -4.64 -2.43 18.75
CA LYS A 238 -3.64 -3.28 19.40
C LYS A 238 -3.69 -4.69 18.83
N PHE A 239 -2.60 -5.45 18.97
CA PHE A 239 -2.67 -6.90 18.86
C PHE A 239 -3.19 -7.46 20.18
N ALA A 240 -3.93 -8.58 20.13
CA ALA A 240 -4.44 -9.24 21.32
C ALA A 240 -3.28 -9.60 22.26
N ASP A 241 -3.45 -9.35 23.53
CA ASP A 241 -2.57 -9.79 24.61
C ASP A 241 -2.88 -11.26 24.96
N VAL A 242 -1.87 -11.95 25.52
CA VAL A 242 -1.97 -13.35 25.98
C VAL A 242 -2.99 -13.49 27.09
#